data_11de1d84313bfc15153484dd9146a0c6
#
_entry.id   11de1d84313bfc15153484dd9146a0c6
#
_cell.length_a   1.000
_cell.length_b   1.000
_cell.length_c   1.000
_cell.angle_alpha   90.00
_cell.angle_beta   90.00
_cell.angle_gamma   90.00
#
_symmetry.space_group_name_H-M   'P 1'
#
loop_
_entity.id
_entity.type
_entity.pdbx_description
1 polymer ?
#
loop_
_entity_poly.entity_id
_entity_poly.type
_entity_poly.pdbx_seq_one_letter_code
_entity_poly.pdbx_strand_id
1 'polypeptide(L)'
;MKNFAKKNNILTYNHDLKIGGRFSIFSITALLPLIILGYPLNKILKSLKKGKEIFFNNHSKLSKYICDAIAYEKKCRLNIVVGLTYHDKINVVNEWYRQIFAESLGKNEKAKNYISSYGSIDQHSQFQLYIDGPYDKNFIFFKVDNKKNSILSNSSLIKDHNLMNVLEDGAIKTLIQ
;
A
#
# COMPACT_ATOMS: atom_id res chain seq x y z
N MET A 1 -1.84 33.64 3.62
CA MET A 1 -0.94 33.09 2.57
C MET A 1 -1.16 33.69 1.19
N LYS A 2 -2.37 33.82 0.65
CA LYS A 2 -2.61 34.42 -0.69
C LYS A 2 -2.05 35.84 -0.85
N ASN A 3 -2.22 36.71 0.17
CA ASN A 3 -1.67 38.06 0.14
C ASN A 3 -0.14 38.10 0.15
N PHE A 4 0.50 37.21 0.87
CA PHE A 4 1.96 37.06 0.90
C PHE A 4 2.48 36.62 -0.47
N ALA A 5 1.85 35.61 -1.08
CA ALA A 5 2.22 35.14 -2.40
C ALA A 5 2.08 36.22 -3.46
N LYS A 6 0.97 36.97 -3.44
CA LYS A 6 0.75 38.12 -4.36
C LYS A 6 1.79 39.21 -4.17
N LYS A 7 2.12 39.57 -2.92
CA LYS A 7 3.14 40.60 -2.60
C LYS A 7 4.55 40.22 -3.11
N ASN A 8 4.86 38.93 -3.13
CA ASN A 8 6.17 38.41 -3.50
C ASN A 8 6.20 37.77 -4.91
N ASN A 9 5.19 37.98 -5.74
CA ASN A 9 5.07 37.40 -7.09
C ASN A 9 5.25 35.88 -7.13
N ILE A 10 4.75 35.19 -6.09
CA ILE A 10 4.83 33.72 -6.03
C ILE A 10 3.62 33.14 -6.76
N LEU A 11 3.89 32.27 -7.73
CA LEU A 11 2.85 31.54 -8.45
C LEU A 11 2.07 30.62 -7.49
N THR A 12 0.75 30.71 -7.53
CA THR A 12 -0.12 29.92 -6.66
C THR A 12 -1.09 29.07 -7.46
N TYR A 13 -1.32 27.85 -6.98
CA TYR A 13 -2.31 26.94 -7.52
C TYR A 13 -3.39 26.67 -6.48
N ASN A 14 -4.62 26.58 -6.95
CA ASN A 14 -5.74 26.24 -6.06
C ASN A 14 -5.72 24.75 -5.74
N HIS A 15 -5.86 24.43 -4.45
CA HIS A 15 -6.09 23.09 -3.95
C HIS A 15 -7.55 22.95 -3.53
N ASP A 16 -8.21 21.85 -3.90
CA ASP A 16 -9.58 21.59 -3.45
C ASP A 16 -9.58 21.28 -1.95
N LEU A 17 -10.23 22.14 -1.18
CA LEU A 17 -10.33 22.05 0.28
C LEU A 17 -11.10 20.81 0.76
N LYS A 18 -11.85 20.15 -0.12
CA LYS A 18 -12.56 18.89 0.18
C LYS A 18 -11.63 17.68 0.16
N ILE A 19 -10.42 17.82 -0.37
CA ILE A 19 -9.42 16.74 -0.42
C ILE A 19 -8.55 16.83 0.83
N GLY A 20 -8.73 15.90 1.76
CA GLY A 20 -7.87 15.78 2.93
C GLY A 20 -6.43 15.38 2.56
N GLY A 21 -5.44 15.80 3.38
CA GLY A 21 -4.01 15.62 3.10
C GLY A 21 -3.63 14.19 2.71
N ARG A 22 -4.08 13.19 3.47
CA ARG A 22 -3.77 11.77 3.23
C ARG A 22 -4.32 11.20 1.91
N PHE A 23 -5.31 11.88 1.30
CA PHE A 23 -5.87 11.51 0.00
C PHE A 23 -5.36 12.42 -1.13
N SER A 24 -4.44 13.35 -0.85
CA SER A 24 -3.98 14.36 -1.80
C SER A 24 -2.91 13.87 -2.78
N ILE A 25 -2.51 12.60 -2.71
CA ILE A 25 -1.46 12.02 -3.59
C ILE A 25 -1.77 12.17 -5.10
N PHE A 26 -3.04 12.27 -5.46
CA PHE A 26 -3.48 12.49 -6.84
C PHE A 26 -3.98 13.90 -7.09
N SER A 27 -3.71 14.84 -6.20
CA SER A 27 -4.05 16.25 -6.33
C SER A 27 -2.85 17.09 -6.76
N ILE A 28 -3.08 18.37 -6.97
CA ILE A 28 -2.03 19.32 -7.36
C ILE A 28 -0.84 19.33 -6.39
N THR A 29 -1.07 19.04 -5.10
CA THR A 29 -0.03 19.04 -4.07
C THR A 29 1.06 17.99 -4.30
N ALA A 30 0.72 16.84 -4.86
CA ALA A 30 1.69 15.80 -5.19
C ALA A 30 2.06 15.79 -6.68
N LEU A 31 1.10 16.09 -7.57
CA LEU A 31 1.36 16.07 -9.01
C LEU A 31 2.29 17.20 -9.46
N LEU A 32 2.20 18.39 -8.85
CA LEU A 32 3.06 19.52 -9.23
C LEU A 32 4.55 19.25 -8.98
N PRO A 33 4.98 18.77 -7.80
CA PRO A 33 6.38 18.37 -7.59
C PRO A 33 6.85 17.29 -8.58
N LEU A 34 6.01 16.30 -8.89
CA LEU A 34 6.36 15.25 -9.85
C LEU A 34 6.58 15.82 -11.27
N ILE A 35 5.76 16.77 -11.69
CA ILE A 35 5.91 17.45 -12.97
C ILE A 35 7.22 18.25 -13.01
N ILE A 36 7.53 18.99 -11.94
CA ILE A 36 8.78 19.78 -11.81
C ILE A 36 10.00 18.85 -11.89
N LEU A 37 9.91 17.65 -11.32
CA LEU A 37 10.95 16.62 -11.39
C LEU A 37 11.01 15.89 -12.75
N GLY A 38 10.20 16.30 -13.74
CA GLY A 38 10.23 15.75 -15.10
C GLY A 38 9.46 14.43 -15.27
N TYR A 39 8.64 14.02 -14.28
CA TYR A 39 7.80 12.84 -14.46
C TYR A 39 6.72 13.07 -15.53
N PRO A 40 6.49 12.12 -16.44
CA PRO A 40 5.55 12.29 -17.54
C PRO A 40 4.10 12.24 -17.06
N LEU A 41 3.47 13.41 -16.95
CA LEU A 41 2.09 13.56 -16.46
C LEU A 41 1.10 12.65 -17.19
N ASN A 42 1.23 12.52 -18.51
CA ASN A 42 0.34 11.66 -19.30
C ASN A 42 0.37 10.21 -18.88
N LYS A 43 1.53 9.68 -18.47
CA LYS A 43 1.64 8.30 -17.94
C LYS A 43 0.94 8.18 -16.59
N ILE A 44 1.11 9.17 -15.72
CA ILE A 44 0.45 9.21 -14.41
C ILE A 44 -1.07 9.24 -14.60
N LEU A 45 -1.59 10.17 -15.40
CA LEU A 45 -3.02 10.30 -15.65
C LEU A 45 -3.63 9.05 -16.30
N LYS A 46 -2.91 8.42 -17.24
CA LYS A 46 -3.34 7.15 -17.84
C LYS A 46 -3.45 6.03 -16.80
N SER A 47 -2.48 5.93 -15.90
CA SER A 47 -2.48 4.95 -14.81
C SER A 47 -3.63 5.18 -13.83
N LEU A 48 -3.88 6.45 -13.46
CA LEU A 48 -4.99 6.84 -12.60
C LEU A 48 -6.35 6.49 -13.22
N LYS A 49 -6.53 6.82 -14.52
CA LYS A 49 -7.75 6.49 -15.24
C LYS A 49 -8.00 4.98 -15.24
N LYS A 50 -6.98 4.18 -15.56
CA LYS A 50 -7.05 2.72 -15.51
C LYS A 50 -7.39 2.19 -14.12
N GLY A 51 -6.76 2.71 -13.06
CA GLY A 51 -7.04 2.33 -11.68
C GLY A 51 -8.50 2.64 -11.29
N LYS A 52 -9.00 3.82 -11.67
CA LYS A 52 -10.39 4.20 -11.48
C LYS A 52 -11.36 3.23 -12.18
N GLU A 53 -11.11 2.90 -13.44
CA GLU A 53 -11.94 1.95 -14.22
C GLU A 53 -11.96 0.56 -13.56
N ILE A 54 -10.80 0.04 -13.13
CA ILE A 54 -10.70 -1.24 -12.43
C ILE A 54 -11.53 -1.22 -11.14
N PHE A 55 -11.43 -0.15 -10.35
CA PHE A 55 -12.17 -0.02 -9.10
C PHE A 55 -13.69 -0.02 -9.35
N PHE A 56 -14.18 0.82 -10.26
CA PHE A 56 -15.62 0.93 -10.51
C PHE A 56 -16.22 -0.33 -11.16
N ASN A 57 -15.46 -1.03 -11.99
CA ASN A 57 -15.91 -2.29 -12.59
C ASN A 57 -15.97 -3.44 -11.58
N ASN A 58 -15.25 -3.35 -10.46
CA ASN A 58 -15.16 -4.42 -9.47
C ASN A 58 -15.68 -4.00 -8.08
N HIS A 59 -16.28 -2.83 -7.93
CA HIS A 59 -16.60 -2.26 -6.62
C HIS A 59 -17.50 -3.16 -5.76
N SER A 60 -18.50 -3.81 -6.33
CA SER A 60 -19.41 -4.71 -5.60
C SER A 60 -18.68 -5.96 -5.08
N LYS A 61 -17.82 -6.56 -5.90
CA LYS A 61 -16.97 -7.69 -5.51
C LYS A 61 -15.98 -7.31 -4.41
N LEU A 62 -15.35 -6.14 -4.55
CA LEU A 62 -14.42 -5.61 -3.55
C LEU A 62 -15.13 -5.30 -2.24
N SER A 63 -16.30 -4.68 -2.29
CA SER A 63 -17.09 -4.39 -1.09
C SER A 63 -17.50 -5.65 -0.35
N LYS A 64 -17.96 -6.68 -1.07
CA LYS A 64 -18.28 -7.98 -0.47
C LYS A 64 -17.05 -8.58 0.20
N TYR A 65 -15.91 -8.62 -0.48
CA TYR A 65 -14.67 -9.14 0.06
C TYR A 65 -14.23 -8.43 1.34
N ILE A 66 -14.32 -7.09 1.36
CA ILE A 66 -14.01 -6.29 2.56
C ILE A 66 -14.98 -6.60 3.70
N CYS A 67 -16.28 -6.73 3.42
CA CYS A 67 -17.28 -7.09 4.44
C CYS A 67 -17.02 -8.48 5.02
N ASP A 68 -16.71 -9.45 4.19
CA ASP A 68 -16.39 -10.82 4.62
C ASP A 68 -15.12 -10.84 5.49
N ALA A 69 -14.07 -10.09 5.09
CA ALA A 69 -12.85 -9.94 5.87
C ALA A 69 -13.11 -9.31 7.25
N ILE A 70 -13.89 -8.23 7.31
CA ILE A 70 -14.25 -7.57 8.58
C ILE A 70 -15.08 -8.49 9.46
N ALA A 71 -16.00 -9.27 8.90
CA ALA A 71 -16.81 -10.24 9.67
C ALA A 71 -15.92 -11.34 10.25
N TYR A 72 -14.98 -11.87 9.47
CA TYR A 72 -14.00 -12.85 9.91
C TYR A 72 -13.11 -12.31 11.04
N GLU A 73 -12.56 -11.11 10.85
CA GLU A 73 -11.73 -10.44 11.86
C GLU A 73 -12.46 -10.26 13.20
N LYS A 74 -13.75 -9.88 13.17
CA LYS A 74 -14.58 -9.77 14.37
C LYS A 74 -14.82 -11.12 15.03
N LYS A 75 -15.14 -12.15 14.24
CA LYS A 75 -15.36 -13.52 14.73
C LYS A 75 -14.12 -14.06 15.42
N CYS A 76 -12.95 -13.88 14.81
CA CYS A 76 -11.68 -14.38 15.32
C CYS A 76 -10.99 -13.43 16.31
N ARG A 77 -11.58 -12.26 16.62
CA ARG A 77 -11.02 -11.22 17.50
C ARG A 77 -9.62 -10.75 17.08
N LEU A 78 -9.39 -10.63 15.77
CA LEU A 78 -8.11 -10.16 15.24
C LEU A 78 -8.01 -8.64 15.44
N ASN A 79 -7.02 -8.20 16.18
CA ASN A 79 -6.83 -6.79 16.59
C ASN A 79 -5.68 -6.09 15.90
N ILE A 80 -4.88 -6.83 15.14
CA ILE A 80 -3.70 -6.34 14.43
C ILE A 80 -3.87 -6.63 12.95
N VAL A 81 -3.56 -5.65 12.13
CA VAL A 81 -3.45 -5.80 10.66
C VAL A 81 -1.98 -5.63 10.29
N VAL A 82 -1.40 -6.64 9.67
CA VAL A 82 -0.02 -6.62 9.19
C VAL A 82 -0.03 -6.44 7.68
N GLY A 83 0.47 -5.30 7.21
CA GLY A 83 0.72 -5.08 5.80
C GLY A 83 2.11 -5.58 5.44
N LEU A 84 2.19 -6.66 4.66
CA LEU A 84 3.45 -7.32 4.32
C LEU A 84 3.78 -7.13 2.85
N THR A 85 5.02 -6.75 2.54
CA THR A 85 5.55 -6.68 1.19
C THR A 85 7.00 -7.13 1.13
N TYR A 86 7.39 -7.71 -0.01
CA TYR A 86 8.78 -8.10 -0.31
C TYR A 86 9.44 -7.16 -1.33
N HIS A 87 8.74 -6.13 -1.78
CA HIS A 87 9.20 -5.25 -2.85
C HIS A 87 9.44 -3.83 -2.37
N ASP A 88 10.65 -3.29 -2.50
CA ASP A 88 11.04 -1.93 -2.11
C ASP A 88 10.10 -0.86 -2.67
N LYS A 89 9.76 -0.97 -3.95
CA LYS A 89 8.90 0.02 -4.63
C LYS A 89 7.48 0.05 -4.09
N ILE A 90 6.99 -1.06 -3.54
CA ILE A 90 5.65 -1.17 -2.96
C ILE A 90 5.66 -0.88 -1.47
N ASN A 91 6.81 -0.96 -0.81
CA ASN A 91 6.90 -0.64 0.61
C ASN A 91 6.42 0.79 0.91
N VAL A 92 6.71 1.74 0.03
CA VAL A 92 6.19 3.12 0.15
C VAL A 92 4.65 3.16 0.13
N VAL A 93 4.01 2.28 -0.65
CA VAL A 93 2.54 2.15 -0.69
C VAL A 93 2.02 1.56 0.61
N ASN A 94 2.71 0.57 1.18
CA ASN A 94 2.41 -0.02 2.48
C ASN A 94 2.48 1.04 3.61
N GLU A 95 3.54 1.87 3.62
CA GLU A 95 3.69 2.98 4.56
C GLU A 95 2.60 4.05 4.39
N TRP A 96 2.24 4.40 3.16
CA TRP A 96 1.14 5.31 2.89
C TRP A 96 -0.20 4.72 3.35
N TYR A 97 -0.43 3.42 3.11
CA TYR A 97 -1.63 2.74 3.59
C TYR A 97 -1.72 2.74 5.11
N ARG A 98 -0.59 2.55 5.82
CA ARG A 98 -0.51 2.67 7.27
C ARG A 98 -1.05 4.02 7.76
N GLN A 99 -0.63 5.12 7.13
CA GLN A 99 -1.12 6.46 7.47
C GLN A 99 -2.62 6.60 7.21
N ILE A 100 -3.09 6.18 6.03
CA ILE A 100 -4.52 6.24 5.69
C ILE A 100 -5.34 5.44 6.69
N PHE A 101 -4.90 4.22 7.02
CA PHE A 101 -5.57 3.33 7.96
C PHE A 101 -5.68 4.00 9.34
N ALA A 102 -4.57 4.44 9.91
CA ALA A 102 -4.51 5.03 11.23
C ALA A 102 -5.36 6.32 11.33
N GLU A 103 -5.17 7.27 10.42
CA GLU A 103 -5.89 8.54 10.46
C GLU A 103 -7.38 8.45 10.09
N SER A 104 -7.77 7.46 9.29
CA SER A 104 -9.17 7.29 8.87
C SER A 104 -9.98 6.48 9.87
N LEU A 105 -9.40 5.41 10.42
CA LEU A 105 -10.07 4.45 11.28
C LEU A 105 -9.76 4.64 12.77
N GLY A 106 -8.64 5.30 13.12
CA GLY A 106 -8.17 5.54 14.48
C GLY A 106 -9.05 6.48 15.30
N LYS A 107 -10.34 6.19 15.38
CA LYS A 107 -11.33 7.02 16.05
C LYS A 107 -12.21 6.19 16.97
N ASN A 108 -12.62 6.80 18.08
CA ASN A 108 -13.59 6.22 19.04
C ASN A 108 -13.14 4.85 19.58
N GLU A 109 -11.83 4.65 19.77
CA GLU A 109 -11.24 3.43 20.36
C GLU A 109 -11.56 2.13 19.60
N LYS A 110 -11.97 2.23 18.33
CA LYS A 110 -12.44 1.09 17.52
C LYS A 110 -11.44 0.64 16.47
N ALA A 111 -10.35 1.37 16.28
CA ALA A 111 -9.34 1.00 15.29
C ALA A 111 -8.50 -0.17 15.77
N LYS A 112 -8.03 -0.92 14.78
CA LYS A 112 -7.00 -1.92 14.97
C LYS A 112 -5.63 -1.29 14.81
N ASN A 113 -4.61 -1.93 15.38
CA ASN A 113 -3.23 -1.55 15.09
C ASN A 113 -2.85 -2.00 13.68
N TYR A 114 -2.16 -1.14 12.96
CA TYR A 114 -1.58 -1.48 11.66
C TYR A 114 -0.06 -1.52 11.77
N ILE A 115 0.53 -2.65 11.39
CA ILE A 115 1.97 -2.87 11.35
C ILE A 115 2.38 -2.95 9.88
N SER A 116 3.27 -2.05 9.47
CA SER A 116 3.92 -2.13 8.18
C SER A 116 5.13 -3.05 8.31
N SER A 117 5.14 -4.14 7.55
CA SER A 117 6.16 -5.18 7.60
C SER A 117 6.84 -5.31 6.24
N TYR A 118 8.17 -5.34 6.25
CA TYR A 118 8.98 -5.53 5.07
C TYR A 118 9.58 -6.94 5.09
N GLY A 119 9.06 -7.80 4.22
CA GLY A 119 9.24 -9.25 4.28
C GLY A 119 10.69 -9.72 4.34
N SER A 120 11.61 -9.12 3.57
CA SER A 120 13.02 -9.51 3.58
C SER A 120 13.72 -9.27 4.92
N ILE A 121 13.29 -8.24 5.68
CA ILE A 121 13.84 -7.92 7.02
C ILE A 121 13.05 -8.66 8.08
N ASP A 122 11.73 -8.57 8.04
CA ASP A 122 10.84 -9.07 9.09
C ASP A 122 10.71 -10.59 9.08
N GLN A 123 11.09 -11.24 8.00
CA GLN A 123 11.23 -12.69 7.95
C GLN A 123 12.25 -13.22 8.98
N HIS A 124 13.25 -12.40 9.32
CA HIS A 124 14.24 -12.74 10.36
C HIS A 124 13.89 -12.20 11.74
N SER A 125 13.04 -11.18 11.83
CA SER A 125 12.74 -10.52 13.11
C SER A 125 11.35 -10.82 13.65
N GLN A 126 10.32 -10.85 12.81
CA GLN A 126 8.91 -10.93 13.21
C GLN A 126 8.20 -12.21 12.80
N PHE A 127 8.75 -12.96 11.84
CA PHE A 127 8.03 -14.07 11.22
C PHE A 127 7.69 -15.19 12.20
N GLN A 128 8.60 -15.46 13.15
CA GLN A 128 8.33 -16.42 14.23
C GLN A 128 7.11 -16.02 15.07
N LEU A 129 7.00 -14.72 15.40
CA LEU A 129 5.85 -14.17 16.11
C LEU A 129 4.55 -14.26 15.29
N TYR A 130 4.67 -14.18 13.95
CA TYR A 130 3.52 -14.28 13.05
C TYR A 130 2.98 -15.70 12.95
N ILE A 131 3.87 -16.71 13.03
CA ILE A 131 3.51 -18.13 12.91
C ILE A 131 3.06 -18.72 14.23
N ASP A 132 3.81 -18.48 15.30
CA ASP A 132 3.70 -19.20 16.58
C ASP A 132 3.32 -18.29 17.76
N GLY A 133 3.09 -17.02 17.48
CA GLY A 133 2.64 -16.05 18.48
C GLY A 133 1.11 -16.01 18.63
N PRO A 134 0.56 -14.99 19.35
CA PRO A 134 -0.88 -14.85 19.52
C PRO A 134 -1.63 -14.82 18.19
N TYR A 135 -2.73 -15.57 18.09
CA TYR A 135 -3.60 -15.60 16.92
C TYR A 135 -4.55 -14.38 16.91
N ASP A 136 -3.96 -13.20 16.72
CA ASP A 136 -4.64 -11.90 16.78
C ASP A 136 -4.39 -11.02 15.54
N LYS A 137 -3.76 -11.58 14.51
CA LYS A 137 -3.28 -10.85 13.34
C LYS A 137 -4.02 -11.24 12.06
N ASN A 138 -4.32 -10.25 11.25
CA ASN A 138 -4.74 -10.41 9.84
C ASN A 138 -3.65 -9.88 8.93
N PHE A 139 -3.40 -10.53 7.80
CA PHE A 139 -2.33 -10.18 6.85
C PHE A 139 -2.89 -9.61 5.56
N ILE A 140 -2.31 -8.49 5.12
CA ILE A 140 -2.54 -7.89 3.80
C ILE A 140 -1.22 -7.95 3.02
N PHE A 141 -1.19 -8.72 1.94
CA PHE A 141 -0.02 -8.81 1.07
C PHE A 141 -0.07 -7.78 -0.05
N PHE A 142 0.95 -6.93 -0.12
CA PHE A 142 1.17 -6.01 -1.22
C PHE A 142 2.12 -6.64 -2.23
N LYS A 143 1.57 -7.17 -3.31
CA LYS A 143 2.29 -7.94 -4.31
C LYS A 143 2.46 -7.18 -5.63
N VAL A 144 3.62 -7.35 -6.28
CA VAL A 144 3.89 -6.86 -7.63
C VAL A 144 3.94 -8.04 -8.59
N ASP A 145 3.11 -8.03 -9.61
CA ASP A 145 3.18 -9.00 -10.70
C ASP A 145 4.32 -8.63 -11.67
N ASN A 146 5.52 -9.08 -11.36
CA ASN A 146 6.73 -8.84 -12.16
C ASN A 146 6.97 -10.01 -13.13
N LYS A 147 6.18 -10.11 -14.18
CA LYS A 147 6.42 -11.13 -15.24
C LYS A 147 7.69 -10.88 -16.08
N LYS A 148 8.42 -9.77 -15.91
CA LYS A 148 9.46 -9.34 -16.87
C LYS A 148 10.82 -8.93 -16.30
N ASN A 149 11.06 -8.88 -15.01
CA ASN A 149 12.36 -8.40 -14.48
C ASN A 149 12.94 -9.35 -13.44
N SER A 150 13.63 -10.39 -13.88
CA SER A 150 14.56 -11.11 -13.02
C SER A 150 15.87 -10.31 -12.94
N ILE A 151 16.15 -9.66 -11.82
CA ILE A 151 17.43 -9.00 -11.55
C ILE A 151 18.56 -10.04 -11.40
N LEU A 152 18.23 -11.31 -11.21
CA LEU A 152 19.15 -12.42 -11.00
C LEU A 152 19.19 -13.40 -12.19
N SER A 153 19.17 -12.89 -13.40
CA SER A 153 19.21 -13.73 -14.63
C SER A 153 20.47 -14.62 -14.77
N ASN A 154 21.48 -14.43 -13.93
CA ASN A 154 22.76 -15.13 -14.02
C ASN A 154 22.99 -16.22 -12.95
N SER A 155 22.05 -16.47 -12.03
CA SER A 155 22.23 -17.58 -11.09
C SER A 155 21.56 -18.84 -11.62
N SER A 156 22.32 -19.90 -11.79
CA SER A 156 21.88 -21.22 -12.26
C SER A 156 20.85 -21.90 -11.34
N LEU A 157 20.60 -21.34 -10.16
CA LEU A 157 19.72 -21.88 -9.12
C LEU A 157 18.29 -21.33 -9.18
N ILE A 158 18.08 -20.17 -9.81
CA ILE A 158 16.77 -19.53 -9.88
C ILE A 158 16.50 -19.13 -11.33
N LYS A 159 16.25 -20.14 -12.16
CA LYS A 159 15.75 -19.91 -13.52
C LYS A 159 14.31 -19.44 -13.42
N ASP A 160 14.04 -18.27 -13.99
CA ASP A 160 12.72 -17.73 -14.28
C ASP A 160 11.84 -17.17 -13.15
N HIS A 161 12.27 -17.19 -11.87
CA HIS A 161 11.52 -16.58 -10.78
C HIS A 161 12.31 -15.44 -10.13
N ASN A 162 11.61 -14.33 -9.92
CA ASN A 162 12.14 -13.26 -9.08
C ASN A 162 12.22 -13.79 -7.62
N LEU A 163 13.41 -13.75 -7.02
CA LEU A 163 13.65 -14.23 -5.66
C LEU A 163 12.61 -13.69 -4.66
N MET A 164 12.27 -12.40 -4.78
CA MET A 164 11.28 -11.77 -3.89
C MET A 164 9.89 -12.38 -4.04
N ASN A 165 9.47 -12.78 -5.23
CA ASN A 165 8.20 -13.48 -5.43
C ASN A 165 8.22 -14.88 -4.82
N VAL A 166 9.35 -15.58 -4.88
CA VAL A 166 9.50 -16.92 -4.26
C VAL A 166 9.43 -16.82 -2.74
N LEU A 167 10.11 -15.85 -2.14
CA LEU A 167 10.05 -15.61 -0.69
C LEU A 167 8.64 -15.21 -0.24
N GLU A 168 7.98 -14.34 -1.01
CA GLU A 168 6.61 -13.92 -0.75
C GLU A 168 5.62 -15.09 -0.83
N ASP A 169 5.70 -15.90 -1.89
CA ASP A 169 4.85 -17.08 -2.06
C ASP A 169 5.08 -18.12 -0.95
N GLY A 170 6.33 -18.29 -0.50
CA GLY A 170 6.69 -19.13 0.64
C GLY A 170 6.05 -18.61 1.94
N ALA A 171 6.17 -17.32 2.22
CA ALA A 171 5.57 -16.70 3.40
C ALA A 171 4.04 -16.80 3.39
N ILE A 172 3.39 -16.55 2.25
CA ILE A 172 1.94 -16.69 2.09
C ILE A 172 1.50 -18.12 2.41
N LYS A 173 2.17 -19.13 1.84
CA LYS A 173 1.84 -20.54 2.10
C LYS A 173 1.96 -20.91 3.58
N THR A 174 2.99 -20.41 4.25
CA THR A 174 3.23 -20.70 5.68
C THR A 174 2.20 -20.02 6.59
N LEU A 175 1.77 -18.80 6.26
CA LEU A 175 0.82 -18.03 7.09
C LEU A 175 -0.66 -18.42 6.86
N ILE A 176 -0.95 -19.23 5.84
CA ILE A 176 -2.32 -19.72 5.55
C ILE A 176 -2.59 -21.10 6.18
N GLN A 177 -1.56 -21.83 6.59
CA GLN A 177 -1.68 -23.11 7.28
C GLN A 177 -2.20 -22.94 8.71
#